data_bc27f968d034a2bc1a1c3855030cf861
#
_entry.id   bc27f968d034a2bc1a1c3855030cf861
#
_cell.length_a   1.000
_cell.length_b   1.000
_cell.length_c   1.000
_cell.angle_alpha   90.00
_cell.angle_beta   90.00
_cell.angle_gamma   90.00
#
_symmetry.space_group_name_H-M   'P 1'
#
loop_
_entity.id
_entity.type
_entity.pdbx_description
1 polymer ?
#
loop_
_entity_poly.entity_id
_entity_poly.type
_entity_poly.pdbx_seq_one_letter_code
_entity_poly.pdbx_strand_id
1 'polypeptide(L)'
;MLDYDKKFFLDSVNNLTFDGSSIRGFSQQHESDLRLDADWSSIRFLPSDIFGPGKVVMFADVLDRDRAPYVSDFRGQLKLYTEQLKKKSGLTANASAEVEGFLVDGINAEQEYTEKGFNLISTGGYYHSLPLDRLRQFIDRAAEAQRAMGFKNEKDHPEVAPSQFEMNFSYSDVLRAADNIQLYKLVSRQVANNLGMTATFLPKPVVGINGSGMHTNVSFSKNGKNIFYDPKGQDGLSKVAWDFISRILNHASEICLTLNPSVNSYRRLDPHFEAPNQIKVSAIDRGSMIRIPVGNERSTRIEVRSVAPDANPYLVMLTILKTGLEGIPLVKDKDKRDRVRVLPDNINDAIKLFKASDFISKILHPINQEKYAEYKQASADRSPKALGTIIKPSEVLYHHEVTNQVLWNKF
;
A
#
# COMPACT_ATOMS: atom_id res chain seq x y z
N MET A 1 33.99 4.77 -19.94
CA MET A 1 33.32 3.67 -19.20
C MET A 1 34.32 3.25 -18.13
N LEU A 2 34.04 3.49 -16.87
CA LEU A 2 34.91 2.97 -15.81
C LEU A 2 34.60 1.48 -15.71
N ASP A 3 35.59 0.65 -16.02
CA ASP A 3 35.52 -0.77 -15.67
C ASP A 3 35.56 -0.87 -14.13
N TYR A 4 34.40 -0.81 -13.53
CA TYR A 4 34.30 -1.17 -12.12
C TYR A 4 34.66 -2.64 -12.00
N ASP A 5 35.69 -2.94 -11.25
CA ASP A 5 36.00 -4.28 -10.83
C ASP A 5 34.70 -4.84 -10.16
N LYS A 6 34.17 -5.90 -10.74
CA LYS A 6 32.96 -6.57 -10.24
C LYS A 6 33.07 -6.88 -8.75
N LYS A 7 34.25 -7.24 -8.26
CA LYS A 7 34.52 -7.51 -6.84
C LYS A 7 34.34 -6.24 -6.01
N PHE A 8 34.92 -5.11 -6.43
CA PHE A 8 34.76 -3.83 -5.73
C PHE A 8 33.31 -3.41 -5.63
N PHE A 9 32.55 -3.53 -6.72
CA PHE A 9 31.11 -3.22 -6.73
C PHE A 9 30.33 -4.11 -5.77
N LEU A 10 30.55 -5.44 -5.81
CA LEU A 10 29.88 -6.40 -4.92
C LEU A 10 30.25 -6.17 -3.46
N ASP A 11 31.52 -5.94 -3.16
CA ASP A 11 31.99 -5.68 -1.80
C ASP A 11 31.41 -4.36 -1.26
N SER A 12 31.28 -3.33 -2.09
CA SER A 12 30.69 -2.05 -1.71
C SER A 12 29.19 -2.17 -1.42
N VAL A 13 28.44 -2.89 -2.26
CA VAL A 13 27.00 -3.07 -2.08
C VAL A 13 26.70 -3.94 -0.86
N ASN A 14 27.49 -4.98 -0.61
CA ASN A 14 27.28 -5.90 0.52
C ASN A 14 27.69 -5.32 1.89
N ASN A 15 28.37 -4.18 1.92
CA ASN A 15 28.80 -3.53 3.16
C ASN A 15 28.17 -2.16 3.39
N LEU A 16 27.06 -1.87 2.72
CA LEU A 16 26.35 -0.61 2.92
C LEU A 16 25.77 -0.53 4.34
N THR A 17 26.07 0.57 4.99
CA THR A 17 25.50 0.93 6.30
C THR A 17 24.81 2.28 6.20
N PHE A 18 23.87 2.53 7.10
CA PHE A 18 23.20 3.81 7.19
C PHE A 18 22.78 4.09 8.63
N ASP A 19 22.59 5.37 8.95
CA ASP A 19 22.04 5.79 10.22
C ASP A 19 20.51 5.66 10.21
N GLY A 20 20.00 4.59 10.80
CA GLY A 20 18.56 4.33 10.91
C GLY A 20 17.84 5.34 11.78
N SER A 21 18.53 6.01 12.75
CA SER A 21 17.93 7.03 13.61
C SER A 21 17.61 8.32 12.86
N SER A 22 18.26 8.56 11.72
CA SER A 22 17.93 9.66 10.81
C SER A 22 16.61 9.46 10.07
N ILE A 23 16.05 8.24 10.10
CA ILE A 23 14.74 7.93 9.54
C ILE A 23 13.73 7.98 10.69
N ARG A 24 12.86 8.98 10.67
CA ARG A 24 11.84 9.13 11.71
C ARG A 24 11.06 7.84 11.94
N GLY A 25 11.08 7.33 13.18
CA GLY A 25 10.32 6.18 13.60
C GLY A 25 10.86 4.84 13.22
N PHE A 26 11.98 4.82 12.58
CA PHE A 26 12.56 3.56 12.15
C PHE A 26 13.44 2.95 13.23
N SER A 27 14.44 3.68 13.73
CA SER A 27 15.27 3.25 14.87
C SER A 27 15.51 4.36 15.88
N GLN A 28 16.00 3.97 17.05
CA GLN A 28 16.44 4.90 18.09
C GLN A 28 17.94 5.20 17.95
N GLN A 29 18.45 6.25 18.61
CA GLN A 29 19.86 6.65 18.51
C GLN A 29 20.85 5.52 18.88
N HIS A 30 20.49 4.67 19.83
CA HIS A 30 21.34 3.54 20.24
C HIS A 30 21.27 2.34 19.28
N GLU A 31 20.34 2.37 18.30
CA GLU A 31 20.19 1.39 17.24
C GLU A 31 20.50 2.01 15.87
N SER A 32 21.31 3.07 15.81
CA SER A 32 21.48 3.88 14.61
C SER A 32 22.18 3.14 13.46
N ASP A 33 23.22 2.35 13.78
CA ASP A 33 24.06 1.70 12.78
C ASP A 33 23.39 0.44 12.23
N LEU A 34 22.64 0.61 11.17
CA LEU A 34 21.98 -0.48 10.45
C LEU A 34 22.71 -0.81 9.14
N ARG A 35 22.51 -2.02 8.65
CA ARG A 35 23.12 -2.55 7.44
C ARG A 35 22.07 -2.83 6.38
N LEU A 36 22.47 -2.74 5.13
CA LEU A 36 21.63 -3.13 3.99
C LEU A 36 22.15 -4.44 3.40
N ASP A 37 21.26 -5.41 3.26
CA ASP A 37 21.49 -6.66 2.52
C ASP A 37 20.74 -6.59 1.20
N ALA A 38 21.49 -6.42 0.12
CA ALA A 38 20.93 -6.15 -1.20
C ALA A 38 20.17 -7.36 -1.76
N ASP A 39 18.92 -7.16 -2.15
CA ASP A 39 18.11 -8.14 -2.86
C ASP A 39 18.35 -8.06 -4.37
N TRP A 40 19.35 -8.81 -4.86
CA TRP A 40 19.74 -8.83 -6.27
C TRP A 40 18.62 -9.23 -7.22
N SER A 41 17.60 -9.95 -6.75
CA SER A 41 16.45 -10.33 -7.55
C SER A 41 15.52 -9.16 -7.87
N SER A 42 15.66 -8.08 -7.09
CA SER A 42 14.81 -6.87 -7.20
C SER A 42 15.37 -5.81 -8.14
N ILE A 43 16.58 -5.98 -8.69
CA ILE A 43 17.25 -4.97 -9.52
C ILE A 43 16.39 -4.58 -10.74
N ARG A 44 16.28 -3.28 -11.00
CA ARG A 44 15.64 -2.70 -12.19
C ARG A 44 16.49 -1.58 -12.77
N PHE A 45 16.55 -1.53 -14.10
CA PHE A 45 17.09 -0.37 -14.80
C PHE A 45 16.02 0.72 -14.85
N LEU A 46 16.40 1.92 -14.44
CA LEU A 46 15.51 3.08 -14.52
C LEU A 46 15.58 3.67 -15.93
N PRO A 47 14.45 3.95 -16.60
CA PRO A 47 14.42 4.55 -17.93
C PRO A 47 15.18 5.87 -17.96
N SER A 48 16.17 5.98 -18.86
CA SER A 48 17.11 7.11 -18.89
C SER A 48 16.47 8.43 -19.29
N ASP A 49 15.41 8.39 -20.04
CA ASP A 49 14.60 9.52 -20.48
C ASP A 49 13.65 10.05 -19.40
N ILE A 50 13.44 9.28 -18.32
CA ILE A 50 12.65 9.68 -17.15
C ILE A 50 13.55 10.05 -15.98
N PHE A 51 14.55 9.23 -15.68
CA PHE A 51 15.39 9.34 -14.48
C PHE A 51 16.80 9.87 -14.75
N GLY A 52 17.18 10.05 -16.00
CA GLY A 52 18.57 10.32 -16.42
C GLY A 52 19.39 9.03 -16.59
N PRO A 53 20.55 9.12 -17.24
CA PRO A 53 21.31 7.96 -17.69
C PRO A 53 21.96 7.18 -16.56
N GLY A 54 22.15 5.87 -16.79
CA GLY A 54 23.00 5.00 -15.99
C GLY A 54 22.50 4.69 -14.57
N LYS A 55 21.18 4.74 -14.33
CA LYS A 55 20.60 4.50 -13.00
C LYS A 55 19.94 3.13 -12.90
N VAL A 56 20.13 2.52 -11.75
CA VAL A 56 19.42 1.29 -11.34
C VAL A 56 18.79 1.52 -9.96
N VAL A 57 17.73 0.80 -9.69
CA VAL A 57 17.11 0.69 -8.36
C VAL A 57 17.15 -0.77 -7.92
N MET A 58 17.39 -0.97 -6.64
CA MET A 58 17.40 -2.28 -6.01
C MET A 58 16.87 -2.14 -4.59
N PHE A 59 16.06 -3.09 -4.15
CA PHE A 59 15.65 -3.17 -2.76
C PHE A 59 16.71 -3.87 -1.91
N ALA A 60 16.70 -3.57 -0.62
CA ALA A 60 17.55 -4.23 0.35
C ALA A 60 16.71 -4.57 1.60
N ASP A 61 17.07 -5.67 2.25
CA ASP A 61 16.59 -5.98 3.58
C ASP A 61 17.47 -5.27 4.61
N VAL A 62 16.89 -4.84 5.73
CA VAL A 62 17.65 -4.16 6.77
C VAL A 62 18.08 -5.16 7.84
N LEU A 63 19.36 -5.12 8.16
CA LEU A 63 19.96 -5.90 9.22
C LEU A 63 20.41 -4.98 10.35
N ASP A 64 20.39 -5.50 11.57
CA ASP A 64 20.96 -4.81 12.72
C ASP A 64 22.51 -4.89 12.73
N ARG A 65 23.12 -4.37 13.79
CA ARG A 65 24.57 -4.35 13.98
C ARG A 65 25.17 -5.75 13.93
N ASP A 66 24.46 -6.75 14.45
CA ASP A 66 24.92 -8.15 14.55
C ASP A 66 24.55 -8.97 13.29
N ARG A 67 24.06 -8.30 12.24
CA ARG A 67 23.58 -8.88 10.99
C ARG A 67 22.33 -9.77 11.14
N ALA A 68 21.58 -9.60 12.21
CA ALA A 68 20.25 -10.21 12.32
C ALA A 68 19.20 -9.34 11.60
N PRO A 69 18.11 -9.93 11.07
CA PRO A 69 17.04 -9.18 10.44
C PRO A 69 16.47 -8.12 11.40
N TYR A 70 16.45 -6.85 10.97
CA TYR A 70 15.95 -5.76 11.80
C TYR A 70 14.43 -5.86 11.96
N VAL A 71 13.97 -5.88 13.21
CA VAL A 71 12.57 -6.16 13.55
C VAL A 71 11.58 -5.14 12.97
N SER A 72 11.99 -3.90 12.73
CA SER A 72 11.13 -2.86 12.18
C SER A 72 11.24 -2.72 10.64
N ASP A 73 11.99 -3.59 9.98
CA ASP A 73 11.98 -3.67 8.51
C ASP A 73 10.79 -4.51 8.02
N PHE A 74 9.72 -3.85 7.62
CA PHE A 74 8.51 -4.54 7.16
C PHE A 74 8.70 -5.29 5.84
N ARG A 75 9.64 -4.86 4.96
CA ARG A 75 9.98 -5.63 3.76
C ARG A 75 10.64 -6.95 4.14
N GLY A 76 11.65 -6.90 4.98
CA GLY A 76 12.34 -8.08 5.49
C GLY A 76 11.38 -9.00 6.27
N GLN A 77 10.49 -8.45 7.11
CA GLN A 77 9.46 -9.21 7.82
C GLN A 77 8.49 -9.93 6.87
N LEU A 78 8.04 -9.26 5.81
CA LEU A 78 7.16 -9.87 4.79
C LEU A 78 7.89 -11.00 4.06
N LYS A 79 9.14 -10.80 3.66
CA LYS A 79 9.99 -11.80 3.01
C LYS A 79 10.14 -13.05 3.90
N LEU A 80 10.58 -12.86 5.13
CA LEU A 80 10.75 -13.97 6.10
C LEU A 80 9.44 -14.73 6.34
N TYR A 81 8.33 -14.01 6.47
CA TYR A 81 7.03 -14.64 6.67
C TYR A 81 6.62 -15.51 5.48
N THR A 82 6.76 -15.01 4.27
CA THR A 82 6.38 -15.75 3.06
C THR A 82 7.27 -16.95 2.79
N GLU A 83 8.56 -16.84 3.07
CA GLU A 83 9.51 -17.96 3.00
C GLU A 83 9.16 -19.07 4.01
N GLN A 84 8.86 -18.67 5.26
CA GLN A 84 8.41 -19.62 6.29
C GLN A 84 7.08 -20.28 5.92
N LEU A 85 6.13 -19.52 5.39
CA LEU A 85 4.83 -20.01 4.93
C LEU A 85 5.04 -21.08 3.84
N LYS A 86 5.86 -20.78 2.84
CA LYS A 86 6.19 -21.71 1.76
C LYS A 86 6.87 -22.97 2.29
N LYS A 87 7.84 -22.80 3.19
CA LYS A 87 8.59 -23.94 3.78
C LYS A 87 7.69 -24.85 4.62
N LYS A 88 6.79 -24.28 5.46
CA LYS A 88 5.95 -25.05 6.39
C LYS A 88 4.73 -25.69 5.74
N SER A 89 4.10 -25.01 4.79
CA SER A 89 2.79 -25.42 4.24
C SER A 89 2.77 -25.63 2.73
N GLY A 90 3.83 -25.24 2.01
CA GLY A 90 3.88 -25.25 0.55
C GLY A 90 3.05 -24.13 -0.09
N LEU A 91 2.55 -23.19 0.70
CA LEU A 91 1.72 -22.08 0.21
C LEU A 91 2.59 -20.96 -0.35
N THR A 92 2.19 -20.42 -1.49
CA THR A 92 2.69 -19.18 -2.05
C THR A 92 1.57 -18.13 -1.97
N ALA A 93 1.83 -17.02 -1.30
CA ALA A 93 0.94 -15.88 -1.27
C ALA A 93 1.15 -15.05 -2.54
N ASN A 94 0.05 -14.70 -3.23
CA ASN A 94 0.05 -13.88 -4.43
C ASN A 94 -0.76 -12.61 -4.16
N ALA A 95 -0.32 -11.48 -4.73
CA ALA A 95 -1.03 -10.23 -4.62
C ALA A 95 -0.92 -9.38 -5.88
N SER A 96 -1.86 -8.46 -6.02
CA SER A 96 -1.80 -7.28 -6.87
C SER A 96 -2.51 -6.13 -6.16
N ALA A 97 -2.25 -4.89 -6.58
CA ALA A 97 -2.97 -3.75 -6.07
C ALA A 97 -3.46 -2.86 -7.21
N GLU A 98 -4.66 -2.32 -7.03
CA GLU A 98 -5.24 -1.25 -7.83
C GLU A 98 -4.93 0.04 -7.09
N VAL A 99 -3.87 0.75 -7.51
CA VAL A 99 -3.36 1.94 -6.81
C VAL A 99 -3.80 3.18 -7.55
N GLU A 100 -4.75 3.88 -6.97
CA GLU A 100 -5.27 5.12 -7.49
C GLU A 100 -4.46 6.32 -7.00
N GLY A 101 -4.40 7.38 -7.81
CA GLY A 101 -3.76 8.63 -7.47
C GLY A 101 -4.36 9.81 -8.23
N PHE A 102 -4.02 11.02 -7.81
CA PHE A 102 -4.42 12.24 -8.50
C PHE A 102 -3.22 12.92 -9.14
N LEU A 103 -3.45 13.50 -10.30
CA LEU A 103 -2.48 14.37 -10.96
C LEU A 103 -2.92 15.82 -10.80
N VAL A 104 -2.06 16.63 -10.18
CA VAL A 104 -2.35 18.03 -9.87
C VAL A 104 -1.30 18.95 -10.46
N ASP A 105 -1.67 20.20 -10.73
CA ASP A 105 -0.80 21.17 -11.36
C ASP A 105 0.31 21.66 -10.43
N GLY A 106 1.52 21.85 -10.97
CA GLY A 106 2.70 22.29 -10.24
C GLY A 106 3.56 21.14 -9.70
N ILE A 107 4.88 21.33 -9.71
CA ILE A 107 5.86 20.30 -9.31
C ILE A 107 5.99 20.11 -7.79
N ASN A 108 5.57 21.08 -7.00
CA ASN A 108 5.62 21.09 -5.53
C ASN A 108 4.23 21.24 -4.89
N ALA A 109 3.19 20.75 -5.57
CA ALA A 109 1.81 21.03 -5.17
C ALA A 109 1.48 20.59 -3.72
N GLU A 110 2.06 19.51 -3.22
CA GLU A 110 1.85 19.05 -1.84
C GLU A 110 2.53 19.99 -0.82
N GLN A 111 3.75 20.47 -1.12
CA GLN A 111 4.51 21.39 -0.26
C GLN A 111 3.92 22.80 -0.25
N GLU A 112 3.34 23.20 -1.36
CA GLU A 112 2.71 24.52 -1.55
C GLU A 112 1.21 24.50 -1.26
N TYR A 113 0.67 23.39 -0.73
CA TYR A 113 -0.75 23.24 -0.48
C TYR A 113 -1.28 24.29 0.49
N THR A 114 -2.38 24.93 0.11
CA THR A 114 -3.13 25.89 0.92
C THR A 114 -4.60 25.48 1.05
N GLU A 115 -5.36 26.18 1.88
CA GLU A 115 -6.82 25.95 2.01
C GLU A 115 -7.62 26.21 0.71
N LYS A 116 -6.98 26.77 -0.33
CA LYS A 116 -7.58 26.90 -1.68
C LYS A 116 -7.66 25.54 -2.41
N GLY A 117 -6.98 24.52 -1.90
CA GLY A 117 -6.97 23.17 -2.46
C GLY A 117 -5.96 23.00 -3.60
N PHE A 118 -6.02 21.82 -4.23
CA PHE A 118 -5.21 21.49 -5.40
C PHE A 118 -5.87 22.00 -6.69
N ASN A 119 -5.05 22.40 -7.65
CA ASN A 119 -5.49 22.66 -9.01
C ASN A 119 -5.53 21.37 -9.80
N LEU A 120 -6.74 20.94 -10.18
CA LEU A 120 -6.96 19.78 -11.03
C LEU A 120 -6.60 20.10 -12.49
N ILE A 121 -6.07 19.10 -13.22
CA ILE A 121 -5.54 19.27 -14.58
C ILE A 121 -6.43 18.69 -15.68
N SER A 122 -7.43 17.91 -15.31
CA SER A 122 -8.40 17.29 -16.22
C SER A 122 -9.80 17.34 -15.64
N THR A 123 -10.78 17.49 -16.49
CA THR A 123 -12.21 17.46 -16.14
C THR A 123 -12.89 16.14 -16.51
N GLY A 124 -12.14 15.21 -17.11
CA GLY A 124 -12.66 13.92 -17.56
C GLY A 124 -13.05 12.98 -16.39
N GLY A 125 -13.63 11.87 -16.72
CA GLY A 125 -14.06 10.83 -15.79
C GLY A 125 -13.66 9.44 -16.25
N TYR A 126 -14.27 8.44 -15.67
CA TYR A 126 -13.91 7.02 -15.85
C TYR A 126 -13.77 6.61 -17.32
N TYR A 127 -12.59 6.07 -17.67
CA TYR A 127 -12.24 5.63 -19.04
C TYR A 127 -12.37 6.68 -20.15
N HIS A 128 -12.43 7.98 -19.83
CA HIS A 128 -12.46 8.98 -20.88
C HIS A 128 -11.19 8.98 -21.73
N SER A 129 -11.33 9.38 -23.00
CA SER A 129 -10.23 9.53 -23.94
C SER A 129 -10.37 10.87 -24.67
N LEU A 130 -9.81 11.92 -24.06
CA LEU A 130 -9.80 13.27 -24.64
C LEU A 130 -8.46 13.52 -25.32
N PRO A 131 -8.44 13.94 -26.60
CA PRO A 131 -7.23 14.35 -27.28
C PRO A 131 -6.56 15.50 -26.52
N LEU A 132 -5.23 15.47 -26.41
CA LEU A 132 -4.43 16.50 -25.74
C LEU A 132 -4.69 16.65 -24.21
N ASP A 133 -5.42 15.70 -23.59
CA ASP A 133 -5.60 15.71 -22.14
C ASP A 133 -4.26 15.42 -21.43
N ARG A 134 -3.85 16.31 -20.53
CA ARG A 134 -2.62 16.18 -19.73
C ARG A 134 -2.62 14.90 -18.88
N LEU A 135 -3.79 14.48 -18.38
CA LEU A 135 -3.93 13.24 -17.62
C LEU A 135 -3.63 12.03 -18.50
N ARG A 136 -4.13 11.99 -19.75
CA ARG A 136 -3.84 10.90 -20.68
C ARG A 136 -2.37 10.86 -21.06
N GLN A 137 -1.75 12.02 -21.33
CA GLN A 137 -0.31 12.10 -21.61
C GLN A 137 0.54 11.55 -20.45
N PHE A 138 0.17 11.85 -19.21
CA PHE A 138 0.81 11.32 -18.02
C PHE A 138 0.65 9.80 -17.93
N ILE A 139 -0.58 9.27 -18.06
CA ILE A 139 -0.87 7.84 -17.98
C ILE A 139 -0.05 7.07 -19.02
N ASP A 140 -0.06 7.51 -20.28
CA ASP A 140 0.67 6.87 -21.38
C ASP A 140 2.17 6.83 -21.09
N ARG A 141 2.73 7.95 -20.63
CA ARG A 141 4.16 8.06 -20.34
C ARG A 141 4.57 7.24 -19.11
N ALA A 142 3.77 7.24 -18.07
CA ALA A 142 4.02 6.45 -16.86
C ALA A 142 3.92 4.95 -17.14
N ALA A 143 2.91 4.53 -17.91
CA ALA A 143 2.74 3.13 -18.30
C ALA A 143 3.90 2.64 -19.21
N GLU A 144 4.40 3.48 -20.12
CA GLU A 144 5.58 3.18 -20.92
C GLU A 144 6.83 2.98 -20.05
N ALA A 145 7.07 3.90 -19.11
CA ALA A 145 8.18 3.79 -18.16
C ALA A 145 8.09 2.54 -17.29
N GLN A 146 6.90 2.18 -16.82
CA GLN A 146 6.66 0.95 -16.07
C GLN A 146 6.98 -0.30 -16.90
N ARG A 147 6.52 -0.37 -18.15
CA ARG A 147 6.84 -1.48 -19.06
C ARG A 147 8.34 -1.61 -19.32
N ALA A 148 9.04 -0.49 -19.48
CA ALA A 148 10.50 -0.47 -19.61
C ALA A 148 11.23 -1.02 -18.36
N MET A 149 10.61 -0.91 -17.18
CA MET A 149 11.10 -1.49 -15.93
C MET A 149 10.63 -2.94 -15.70
N GLY A 150 9.93 -3.56 -16.66
CA GLY A 150 9.47 -4.94 -16.60
C GLY A 150 8.11 -5.15 -15.93
N PHE A 151 7.30 -4.10 -15.75
CA PHE A 151 5.91 -4.26 -15.37
C PHE A 151 5.10 -4.88 -16.50
N LYS A 152 4.14 -5.70 -16.13
CA LYS A 152 3.14 -6.25 -17.04
C LYS A 152 1.83 -5.52 -16.80
N ASN A 153 1.68 -4.36 -17.43
CA ASN A 153 0.47 -3.56 -17.31
C ASN A 153 -0.75 -4.31 -17.87
N GLU A 154 -1.90 -4.14 -17.23
CA GLU A 154 -3.18 -4.74 -17.61
C GLU A 154 -4.19 -3.68 -18.02
N LYS A 155 -4.33 -2.62 -17.19
CA LYS A 155 -5.26 -1.51 -17.43
C LYS A 155 -4.62 -0.20 -17.00
N ASP A 156 -4.63 0.77 -17.89
CA ASP A 156 -4.09 2.11 -17.66
C ASP A 156 -5.17 3.11 -18.06
N HIS A 157 -5.85 3.71 -17.10
CA HIS A 157 -7.03 4.55 -17.38
C HIS A 157 -7.23 5.71 -16.39
N PRO A 158 -7.94 6.77 -16.83
CA PRO A 158 -8.53 7.75 -15.93
C PRO A 158 -9.58 7.10 -15.02
N GLU A 159 -9.62 7.52 -13.76
CA GLU A 159 -10.61 7.09 -12.77
C GLU A 159 -11.84 8.02 -12.73
N VAL A 160 -12.77 7.75 -11.78
CA VAL A 160 -14.08 8.43 -11.70
C VAL A 160 -13.92 9.92 -11.41
N ALA A 161 -13.02 10.30 -10.49
CA ALA A 161 -12.83 11.70 -10.16
C ALA A 161 -12.01 12.45 -11.25
N PRO A 162 -12.26 13.74 -11.44
CA PRO A 162 -11.41 14.58 -12.29
C PRO A 162 -9.93 14.49 -11.87
N SER A 163 -9.03 14.37 -12.86
CA SER A 163 -7.58 14.24 -12.63
C SER A 163 -7.12 12.98 -11.89
N GLN A 164 -7.99 12.00 -11.71
CA GLN A 164 -7.67 10.74 -11.04
C GLN A 164 -7.23 9.68 -12.06
N PHE A 165 -6.20 8.92 -11.70
CA PHE A 165 -5.65 7.85 -12.54
C PHE A 165 -5.51 6.54 -11.77
N GLU A 166 -5.56 5.44 -12.50
CA GLU A 166 -5.26 4.09 -12.05
C GLU A 166 -4.49 3.35 -13.15
N MET A 167 -3.39 2.70 -12.77
CA MET A 167 -2.61 1.86 -13.67
C MET A 167 -2.37 0.52 -12.99
N ASN A 168 -2.95 -0.53 -13.55
CA ASN A 168 -2.92 -1.88 -13.00
C ASN A 168 -1.87 -2.75 -13.68
N PHE A 169 -1.22 -3.55 -12.89
CA PHE A 169 -0.25 -4.54 -13.35
C PHE A 169 -0.54 -5.92 -12.79
N SER A 170 -0.09 -6.95 -13.52
CA SER A 170 -0.35 -8.36 -13.19
C SER A 170 0.09 -8.73 -11.79
N TYR A 171 -0.66 -9.63 -11.16
CA TYR A 171 -0.29 -10.20 -9.87
C TYR A 171 1.06 -10.92 -9.91
N SER A 172 1.72 -10.95 -8.78
CA SER A 172 2.96 -11.70 -8.54
C SER A 172 2.96 -12.31 -7.13
N ASP A 173 4.07 -12.93 -6.74
CA ASP A 173 4.29 -13.18 -5.32
C ASP A 173 4.18 -11.86 -4.53
N VAL A 174 3.77 -11.98 -3.28
CA VAL A 174 3.35 -10.81 -2.47
C VAL A 174 4.49 -9.84 -2.20
N LEU A 175 5.74 -10.31 -2.06
CA LEU A 175 6.89 -9.41 -1.84
C LEU A 175 7.15 -8.56 -3.08
N ARG A 176 7.18 -9.20 -4.25
CA ARG A 176 7.34 -8.51 -5.53
C ARG A 176 6.17 -7.55 -5.81
N ALA A 177 4.95 -7.92 -5.42
CA ALA A 177 3.79 -7.04 -5.55
C ALA A 177 3.97 -5.77 -4.71
N ALA A 178 4.45 -5.89 -3.47
CA ALA A 178 4.74 -4.74 -2.61
C ALA A 178 5.90 -3.87 -3.16
N ASP A 179 6.99 -4.49 -3.63
CA ASP A 179 8.08 -3.80 -4.31
C ASP A 179 7.58 -3.03 -5.55
N ASN A 180 6.74 -3.65 -6.37
CA ASN A 180 6.15 -3.03 -7.56
C ASN A 180 5.27 -1.82 -7.20
N ILE A 181 4.50 -1.85 -6.11
CA ILE A 181 3.72 -0.69 -5.65
C ILE A 181 4.64 0.50 -5.36
N GLN A 182 5.79 0.28 -4.70
CA GLN A 182 6.74 1.34 -4.43
C GLN A 182 7.34 1.91 -5.72
N LEU A 183 7.76 1.04 -6.64
CA LEU A 183 8.29 1.47 -7.94
C LEU A 183 7.22 2.20 -8.77
N TYR A 184 5.98 1.73 -8.75
CA TYR A 184 4.85 2.40 -9.37
C TYR A 184 4.70 3.85 -8.89
N LYS A 185 4.72 4.07 -7.58
CA LYS A 185 4.63 5.41 -6.99
C LYS A 185 5.84 6.28 -7.38
N LEU A 186 7.04 5.71 -7.34
CA LEU A 186 8.27 6.39 -7.76
C LEU A 186 8.19 6.86 -9.22
N VAL A 187 7.84 5.95 -10.13
CA VAL A 187 7.71 6.24 -11.57
C VAL A 187 6.63 7.30 -11.80
N SER A 188 5.47 7.16 -11.18
CA SER A 188 4.36 8.10 -11.34
C SER A 188 4.76 9.51 -10.90
N ARG A 189 5.43 9.65 -9.76
CA ARG A 189 5.92 10.95 -9.26
C ARG A 189 6.99 11.55 -10.18
N GLN A 190 7.93 10.74 -10.64
CA GLN A 190 8.99 11.23 -11.52
C GLN A 190 8.44 11.66 -12.88
N VAL A 191 7.54 10.89 -13.48
CA VAL A 191 6.89 11.24 -14.75
C VAL A 191 6.06 12.51 -14.60
N ALA A 192 5.27 12.63 -13.52
CA ALA A 192 4.50 13.83 -13.25
C ALA A 192 5.41 15.07 -13.12
N ASN A 193 6.50 14.95 -12.35
CA ASN A 193 7.47 16.03 -12.18
C ASN A 193 8.08 16.48 -13.52
N ASN A 194 8.48 15.54 -14.38
CA ASN A 194 9.02 15.83 -15.71
C ASN A 194 8.01 16.53 -16.63
N LEU A 195 6.71 16.36 -16.34
CA LEU A 195 5.60 17.03 -17.06
C LEU A 195 5.12 18.32 -16.38
N GLY A 196 5.83 18.81 -15.35
CA GLY A 196 5.48 20.02 -14.61
C GLY A 196 4.31 19.86 -13.63
N MET A 197 4.05 18.62 -13.15
CA MET A 197 2.90 18.28 -12.32
C MET A 197 3.34 17.46 -11.07
N THR A 198 2.41 17.26 -10.15
CA THR A 198 2.58 16.38 -8.99
C THR A 198 1.60 15.21 -9.08
N ALA A 199 2.12 13.98 -9.02
CA ALA A 199 1.30 12.79 -8.75
C ALA A 199 1.18 12.61 -7.23
N THR A 200 -0.02 12.76 -6.68
CA THR A 200 -0.29 12.58 -5.26
C THR A 200 -1.06 11.30 -4.98
N PHE A 201 -0.64 10.60 -3.94
CA PHE A 201 -1.31 9.42 -3.41
C PHE A 201 -2.04 9.71 -2.09
N LEU A 202 -2.43 10.97 -1.88
CA LEU A 202 -3.38 11.33 -0.82
C LEU A 202 -4.69 10.58 -1.03
N PRO A 203 -5.22 9.92 0.00
CA PRO A 203 -6.48 9.17 -0.09
C PRO A 203 -7.70 10.04 -0.45
N LYS A 204 -7.72 11.30 -0.01
CA LYS A 204 -8.80 12.25 -0.28
C LYS A 204 -8.24 13.66 -0.47
N PRO A 205 -7.59 13.95 -1.61
CA PRO A 205 -6.98 15.26 -1.85
C PRO A 205 -8.00 16.37 -2.06
N VAL A 206 -9.21 16.02 -2.52
CA VAL A 206 -10.29 16.98 -2.83
C VAL A 206 -11.59 16.54 -2.18
N VAL A 207 -12.25 17.45 -1.49
CA VAL A 207 -13.58 17.22 -0.88
C VAL A 207 -14.66 17.26 -1.96
N GLY A 208 -15.70 16.44 -1.80
CA GLY A 208 -16.85 16.43 -2.72
C GLY A 208 -16.70 15.56 -3.97
N ILE A 209 -15.56 14.92 -4.17
CA ILE A 209 -15.34 13.94 -5.26
C ILE A 209 -14.82 12.62 -4.71
N ASN A 210 -14.75 11.57 -5.52
CA ASN A 210 -14.21 10.27 -5.08
C ASN A 210 -12.76 10.40 -4.56
N GLY A 211 -12.41 9.61 -3.54
CA GLY A 211 -11.04 9.48 -3.06
C GLY A 211 -10.31 8.35 -3.77
N SER A 212 -9.02 8.19 -3.45
CA SER A 212 -8.15 7.14 -4.00
C SER A 212 -7.99 5.97 -3.04
N GLY A 213 -8.02 4.75 -3.58
CA GLY A 213 -7.76 3.50 -2.89
C GLY A 213 -6.43 2.84 -3.31
N MET A 214 -6.06 1.84 -2.54
CA MET A 214 -5.09 0.83 -2.92
C MET A 214 -5.73 -0.55 -2.71
N HIS A 215 -6.69 -0.87 -3.58
CA HIS A 215 -7.46 -2.10 -3.45
C HIS A 215 -6.52 -3.30 -3.56
N THR A 216 -6.36 -4.01 -2.47
CA THR A 216 -5.37 -5.08 -2.36
C THR A 216 -6.01 -6.42 -2.64
N ASN A 217 -5.67 -7.01 -3.79
CA ASN A 217 -6.09 -8.32 -4.22
C ASN A 217 -5.15 -9.39 -3.68
N VAL A 218 -5.67 -10.45 -3.04
CA VAL A 218 -4.88 -11.53 -2.44
C VAL A 218 -5.46 -12.89 -2.80
N SER A 219 -4.57 -13.83 -3.09
CA SER A 219 -4.88 -15.25 -3.24
C SER A 219 -3.71 -16.12 -2.79
N PHE A 220 -3.94 -17.41 -2.64
CA PHE A 220 -2.88 -18.37 -2.35
C PHE A 220 -2.85 -19.49 -3.39
N SER A 221 -1.64 -19.94 -3.70
CA SER A 221 -1.44 -21.12 -4.51
C SER A 221 -0.65 -22.20 -3.77
N LYS A 222 -0.96 -23.47 -4.05
CA LYS A 222 -0.21 -24.64 -3.59
C LYS A 222 0.02 -25.55 -4.78
N ASN A 223 1.29 -25.92 -5.04
CA ASN A 223 1.65 -26.72 -6.22
C ASN A 223 1.08 -26.15 -7.54
N GLY A 224 1.13 -24.83 -7.70
CA GLY A 224 0.65 -24.13 -8.90
C GLY A 224 -0.87 -23.97 -9.02
N LYS A 225 -1.66 -24.51 -8.08
CA LYS A 225 -3.13 -24.41 -8.07
C LYS A 225 -3.59 -23.33 -7.09
N ASN A 226 -4.53 -22.50 -7.52
CA ASN A 226 -5.18 -21.51 -6.66
C ASN A 226 -6.10 -22.22 -5.64
N ILE A 227 -5.78 -22.11 -4.36
CA ILE A 227 -6.53 -22.79 -3.30
C ILE A 227 -7.75 -21.97 -2.80
N PHE A 228 -7.92 -20.75 -3.28
CA PHE A 228 -9.11 -19.95 -3.01
C PHE A 228 -10.28 -20.33 -3.93
N TYR A 229 -10.02 -20.97 -5.05
CA TYR A 229 -11.03 -21.36 -6.02
C TYR A 229 -11.72 -22.67 -5.64
N ASP A 230 -13.04 -22.66 -5.66
CA ASP A 230 -13.91 -23.85 -5.65
C ASP A 230 -15.14 -23.58 -6.51
N PRO A 231 -15.31 -24.24 -7.69
CA PRO A 231 -16.44 -23.98 -8.57
C PRO A 231 -17.78 -24.35 -7.97
N LYS A 232 -17.81 -25.15 -6.89
CA LYS A 232 -19.02 -25.54 -6.14
C LYS A 232 -19.20 -24.74 -4.86
N GLY A 233 -18.23 -23.95 -4.48
CA GLY A 233 -18.28 -23.11 -3.30
C GLY A 233 -19.17 -21.88 -3.49
N GLN A 234 -19.65 -21.32 -2.40
CA GLN A 234 -20.37 -20.06 -2.44
C GLN A 234 -19.49 -18.97 -3.08
N ASP A 235 -20.03 -18.21 -4.04
CA ASP A 235 -19.33 -17.17 -4.81
C ASP A 235 -18.05 -17.69 -5.53
N GLY A 236 -17.95 -18.99 -5.81
CA GLY A 236 -16.78 -19.63 -6.42
C GLY A 236 -15.58 -19.74 -5.48
N LEU A 237 -15.75 -19.53 -4.18
CA LEU A 237 -14.71 -19.57 -3.17
C LEU A 237 -14.70 -20.87 -2.37
N SER A 238 -13.47 -21.35 -2.13
CA SER A 238 -13.24 -22.47 -1.22
C SER A 238 -13.49 -22.11 0.26
N LYS A 239 -13.65 -23.14 1.08
CA LYS A 239 -13.69 -22.97 2.53
C LYS A 239 -12.47 -22.20 3.08
N VAL A 240 -11.29 -22.44 2.53
CA VAL A 240 -10.04 -21.73 2.94
C VAL A 240 -10.16 -20.24 2.70
N ALA A 241 -10.72 -19.81 1.55
CA ALA A 241 -10.93 -18.40 1.25
C ALA A 241 -11.98 -17.77 2.21
N TRP A 242 -13.06 -18.47 2.50
CA TRP A 242 -14.07 -17.99 3.45
C TRP A 242 -13.53 -17.90 4.88
N ASP A 243 -12.73 -18.87 5.32
CA ASP A 243 -12.09 -18.82 6.64
C ASP A 243 -11.09 -17.64 6.73
N PHE A 244 -10.36 -17.35 5.64
CA PHE A 244 -9.47 -16.20 5.51
C PHE A 244 -10.24 -14.87 5.62
N ILE A 245 -11.32 -14.72 4.86
CA ILE A 245 -12.22 -13.56 4.92
C ILE A 245 -12.77 -13.35 6.33
N SER A 246 -13.28 -14.42 6.95
CA SER A 246 -13.88 -14.38 8.28
C SER A 246 -12.93 -13.81 9.33
N ARG A 247 -11.64 -14.21 9.27
CA ARG A 247 -10.61 -13.70 10.18
C ARG A 247 -10.32 -12.23 9.96
N ILE A 248 -10.20 -11.78 8.70
CA ILE A 248 -10.00 -10.36 8.40
C ILE A 248 -11.17 -9.53 8.90
N LEU A 249 -12.42 -9.96 8.66
CA LEU A 249 -13.60 -9.24 9.13
C LEU A 249 -13.68 -9.18 10.65
N ASN A 250 -13.23 -10.22 11.37
CA ASN A 250 -13.20 -10.20 12.83
C ASN A 250 -12.23 -9.16 13.38
N HIS A 251 -11.03 -9.07 12.81
CA HIS A 251 -9.96 -8.17 13.24
C HIS A 251 -9.95 -6.81 12.51
N ALA A 252 -10.97 -6.51 11.71
CA ALA A 252 -11.00 -5.35 10.81
C ALA A 252 -10.69 -4.01 11.50
N SER A 253 -11.27 -3.78 12.67
CA SER A 253 -11.05 -2.53 13.42
C SER A 253 -9.65 -2.43 14.01
N GLU A 254 -9.07 -3.55 14.44
CA GLU A 254 -7.71 -3.59 15.02
C GLU A 254 -6.63 -3.34 13.97
N ILE A 255 -6.80 -3.89 12.75
CA ILE A 255 -5.86 -3.72 11.65
C ILE A 255 -6.08 -2.41 10.87
N CYS A 256 -7.14 -1.65 11.15
CA CYS A 256 -7.53 -0.49 10.36
C CYS A 256 -6.39 0.54 10.25
N LEU A 257 -5.63 0.77 11.32
CA LEU A 257 -4.54 1.74 11.33
C LEU A 257 -3.40 1.38 10.34
N THR A 258 -3.13 0.10 10.11
CA THR A 258 -2.13 -0.33 9.11
C THR A 258 -2.61 -0.14 7.68
N LEU A 259 -3.92 -0.21 7.47
CA LEU A 259 -4.56 -0.05 6.16
C LEU A 259 -4.87 1.41 5.84
N ASN A 260 -5.08 2.25 6.87
CA ASN A 260 -5.47 3.66 6.79
C ASN A 260 -4.60 4.50 7.73
N PRO A 261 -3.38 4.84 7.32
CA PRO A 261 -2.33 5.32 8.22
C PRO A 261 -2.34 6.82 8.50
N SER A 262 -3.17 7.61 7.83
CA SER A 262 -3.17 9.08 7.94
C SER A 262 -4.54 9.63 8.29
N VAL A 263 -4.60 10.88 8.75
CA VAL A 263 -5.86 11.60 8.95
C VAL A 263 -6.68 11.63 7.66
N ASN A 264 -6.02 11.84 6.53
CA ASN A 264 -6.65 11.93 5.22
C ASN A 264 -7.26 10.59 4.76
N SER A 265 -6.72 9.44 5.23
CA SER A 265 -7.30 8.12 4.94
C SER A 265 -8.73 7.99 5.46
N TYR A 266 -9.05 8.58 6.61
CA TYR A 266 -10.39 8.52 7.20
C TYR A 266 -11.38 9.44 6.49
N ARG A 267 -10.91 10.50 5.81
CA ARG A 267 -11.74 11.29 4.90
C ARG A 267 -12.19 10.48 3.68
N ARG A 268 -11.34 9.57 3.19
CA ARG A 268 -11.66 8.66 2.09
C ARG A 268 -12.76 7.66 2.49
N LEU A 269 -12.80 7.21 3.72
CA LEU A 269 -13.77 6.20 4.19
C LEU A 269 -15.21 6.74 4.32
N ASP A 270 -15.54 7.83 3.66
CA ASP A 270 -16.89 8.40 3.58
C ASP A 270 -17.79 7.53 2.67
N PRO A 271 -18.87 6.93 3.20
CA PRO A 271 -19.74 6.03 2.43
C PRO A 271 -20.49 6.70 1.28
N HIS A 272 -20.60 8.03 1.26
CA HIS A 272 -21.25 8.78 0.18
C HIS A 272 -20.47 8.73 -1.15
N PHE A 273 -19.20 8.29 -1.12
CA PHE A 273 -18.31 8.24 -2.28
C PHE A 273 -17.82 6.81 -2.59
N GLU A 274 -18.66 5.80 -2.47
CA GLU A 274 -18.36 4.38 -2.71
C GLU A 274 -17.21 3.83 -1.82
N ALA A 275 -16.89 4.51 -0.74
CA ALA A 275 -15.81 4.11 0.15
C ALA A 275 -16.20 2.91 1.02
N PRO A 276 -15.31 1.93 1.19
CA PRO A 276 -15.59 0.67 1.86
C PRO A 276 -15.44 0.78 3.38
N ASN A 277 -16.35 1.45 4.07
CA ASN A 277 -16.30 1.57 5.52
C ASN A 277 -17.07 0.47 6.28
N GLN A 278 -17.92 -0.33 5.60
CA GLN A 278 -18.68 -1.39 6.23
C GLN A 278 -17.85 -2.68 6.35
N ILE A 279 -17.74 -3.21 7.57
CA ILE A 279 -17.01 -4.45 7.85
C ILE A 279 -17.87 -5.63 7.42
N LYS A 280 -17.91 -5.87 6.13
CA LYS A 280 -18.61 -6.98 5.48
C LYS A 280 -17.91 -7.42 4.21
N VAL A 281 -18.33 -8.57 3.68
CA VAL A 281 -17.92 -9.08 2.37
C VAL A 281 -19.13 -9.09 1.44
N SER A 282 -18.87 -8.77 0.16
CA SER A 282 -19.90 -8.84 -0.89
C SER A 282 -19.27 -9.09 -2.26
N ALA A 283 -19.98 -9.82 -3.12
CA ALA A 283 -19.61 -9.96 -4.53
C ALA A 283 -20.05 -8.75 -5.37
N ILE A 284 -21.02 -7.97 -4.92
CA ILE A 284 -21.67 -6.92 -5.72
C ILE A 284 -21.59 -5.51 -5.09
N ASP A 285 -21.55 -5.41 -3.75
CA ASP A 285 -21.60 -4.12 -3.05
C ASP A 285 -20.19 -3.54 -2.86
N ARG A 286 -19.93 -2.42 -3.53
CA ARG A 286 -18.64 -1.69 -3.48
C ARG A 286 -18.40 -0.95 -2.16
N GLY A 287 -19.42 -0.71 -1.34
CA GLY A 287 -19.29 -0.17 0.02
C GLY A 287 -18.74 -1.18 1.04
N SER A 288 -18.55 -2.44 0.64
CA SER A 288 -18.01 -3.49 1.49
C SER A 288 -16.49 -3.42 1.60
N MET A 289 -15.95 -3.68 2.82
CA MET A 289 -14.53 -3.75 3.09
C MET A 289 -13.82 -4.81 2.22
N ILE A 290 -14.48 -5.95 2.02
CA ILE A 290 -13.98 -7.03 1.16
C ILE A 290 -14.96 -7.27 0.03
N ARG A 291 -14.44 -7.31 -1.20
CA ARG A 291 -15.17 -7.71 -2.40
C ARG A 291 -14.66 -9.05 -2.90
N ILE A 292 -15.56 -9.83 -3.49
CA ILE A 292 -15.23 -11.06 -4.21
C ILE A 292 -15.38 -10.78 -5.70
N PRO A 293 -14.29 -10.48 -6.43
CA PRO A 293 -14.34 -10.27 -7.87
C PRO A 293 -14.70 -11.57 -8.59
N VAL A 294 -15.43 -11.46 -9.70
CA VAL A 294 -15.67 -12.60 -10.59
C VAL A 294 -14.33 -13.17 -11.04
N GLY A 295 -14.16 -14.47 -10.90
CA GLY A 295 -12.91 -15.16 -11.21
C GLY A 295 -13.11 -16.58 -11.73
N ASN A 296 -12.01 -17.20 -12.12
CA ASN A 296 -11.91 -18.60 -12.53
C ASN A 296 -10.80 -19.28 -11.72
N GLU A 297 -10.44 -20.51 -12.07
CA GLU A 297 -9.40 -21.28 -11.36
C GLU A 297 -8.05 -20.57 -11.21
N ARG A 298 -7.73 -19.60 -12.10
CA ARG A 298 -6.48 -18.82 -12.06
C ARG A 298 -6.63 -17.47 -11.39
N SER A 299 -7.78 -16.80 -11.58
CA SER A 299 -8.00 -15.41 -11.22
C SER A 299 -8.82 -15.20 -9.94
N THR A 300 -9.35 -16.28 -9.32
CA THR A 300 -10.10 -16.19 -8.06
C THR A 300 -9.24 -15.62 -6.96
N ARG A 301 -9.76 -14.57 -6.30
CA ARG A 301 -9.08 -13.80 -5.29
C ARG A 301 -10.09 -13.09 -4.40
N ILE A 302 -9.64 -12.54 -3.30
CA ILE A 302 -10.38 -11.55 -2.52
C ILE A 302 -9.76 -10.17 -2.73
N GLU A 303 -10.55 -9.14 -2.66
CA GLU A 303 -10.13 -7.75 -2.78
C GLU A 303 -10.43 -7.02 -1.46
N VAL A 304 -9.38 -6.58 -0.76
CA VAL A 304 -9.49 -5.73 0.43
C VAL A 304 -9.52 -4.29 -0.03
N ARG A 305 -10.70 -3.66 0.01
CA ARG A 305 -10.96 -2.35 -0.57
C ARG A 305 -10.66 -1.17 0.35
N SER A 306 -10.64 -1.42 1.67
CA SER A 306 -10.45 -0.36 2.67
C SER A 306 -9.02 0.16 2.78
N VAL A 307 -8.10 -0.30 1.96
CA VAL A 307 -6.69 0.12 1.99
C VAL A 307 -6.52 1.47 1.31
N ALA A 308 -5.85 2.39 2.00
CA ALA A 308 -5.50 3.71 1.48
C ALA A 308 -4.19 3.68 0.68
N PRO A 309 -4.03 4.52 -0.36
CA PRO A 309 -2.86 4.48 -1.23
C PRO A 309 -1.59 5.02 -0.57
N ASP A 310 -1.69 5.75 0.52
CA ASP A 310 -0.56 6.22 1.33
C ASP A 310 -0.08 5.19 2.37
N ALA A 311 -0.74 4.03 2.48
CA ALA A 311 -0.30 2.95 3.35
C ALA A 311 0.99 2.29 2.84
N ASN A 312 1.82 1.81 3.78
CA ASN A 312 3.03 1.05 3.47
C ASN A 312 2.66 -0.33 2.92
N PRO A 313 2.98 -0.66 1.66
CA PRO A 313 2.53 -1.89 1.03
C PRO A 313 3.05 -3.16 1.71
N TYR A 314 4.25 -3.14 2.28
CA TYR A 314 4.80 -4.29 3.00
C TYR A 314 4.03 -4.56 4.29
N LEU A 315 3.75 -3.50 5.05
CA LEU A 315 2.95 -3.59 6.28
C LEU A 315 1.51 -4.02 5.98
N VAL A 316 0.90 -3.47 4.92
CA VAL A 316 -0.44 -3.86 4.46
C VAL A 316 -0.49 -5.36 4.13
N MET A 317 0.42 -5.82 3.27
CA MET A 317 0.47 -7.23 2.85
C MET A 317 0.73 -8.16 4.05
N LEU A 318 1.71 -7.82 4.89
CA LEU A 318 2.02 -8.61 6.09
C LEU A 318 0.82 -8.71 7.03
N THR A 319 0.14 -7.58 7.27
CA THR A 319 -1.05 -7.53 8.15
C THR A 319 -2.19 -8.36 7.57
N ILE A 320 -2.52 -8.20 6.28
CA ILE A 320 -3.59 -8.97 5.62
C ILE A 320 -3.30 -10.47 5.67
N LEU A 321 -2.08 -10.88 5.31
CA LEU A 321 -1.71 -12.30 5.29
C LEU A 321 -1.77 -12.93 6.68
N LYS A 322 -1.13 -12.31 7.67
CA LYS A 322 -1.13 -12.85 9.04
C LYS A 322 -2.52 -12.84 9.65
N THR A 323 -3.31 -11.78 9.42
CA THR A 323 -4.69 -11.73 9.93
C THR A 323 -5.54 -12.84 9.33
N GLY A 324 -5.49 -13.03 8.02
CA GLY A 324 -6.30 -14.04 7.35
C GLY A 324 -5.87 -15.48 7.64
N LEU A 325 -4.59 -15.72 7.97
CA LEU A 325 -4.07 -17.06 8.27
C LEU A 325 -4.06 -17.39 9.78
N GLU A 326 -3.79 -16.41 10.63
CA GLU A 326 -3.54 -16.62 12.07
C GLU A 326 -4.59 -15.98 12.99
N GLY A 327 -5.48 -15.17 12.44
CA GLY A 327 -6.55 -14.50 13.17
C GLY A 327 -7.61 -15.47 13.68
N ILE A 328 -8.48 -14.98 14.57
CA ILE A 328 -9.64 -15.70 15.09
C ILE A 328 -10.79 -15.51 14.10
N PRO A 329 -11.46 -16.58 13.64
CA PRO A 329 -12.63 -16.44 12.78
C PRO A 329 -13.77 -15.69 13.47
N LEU A 330 -14.55 -14.93 12.68
CA LEU A 330 -15.75 -14.29 13.16
C LEU A 330 -16.79 -15.36 13.54
N VAL A 331 -17.19 -15.38 14.79
CA VAL A 331 -18.28 -16.25 15.28
C VAL A 331 -19.60 -15.49 15.10
N LYS A 332 -20.49 -15.99 14.23
CA LYS A 332 -21.85 -15.47 14.11
C LYS A 332 -22.65 -15.92 15.33
N ASP A 333 -23.06 -14.97 16.14
CA ASP A 333 -24.00 -15.20 17.22
C ASP A 333 -25.43 -15.29 16.61
N LYS A 334 -26.02 -16.47 16.60
CA LYS A 334 -27.31 -16.73 15.99
C LYS A 334 -28.46 -15.96 16.67
N ASP A 335 -28.25 -15.51 17.89
CA ASP A 335 -29.28 -14.85 18.71
C ASP A 335 -29.19 -13.31 18.66
N LYS A 336 -28.18 -12.77 18.05
CA LYS A 336 -28.04 -11.32 17.88
C LYS A 336 -28.37 -10.88 16.47
N ARG A 337 -29.24 -9.86 16.34
CA ARG A 337 -29.44 -9.16 15.07
C ARG A 337 -28.09 -8.67 14.55
N ASP A 338 -27.76 -8.98 13.30
CA ASP A 338 -26.56 -8.49 12.63
C ASP A 338 -26.58 -6.94 12.62
N ARG A 339 -25.86 -6.34 13.56
CA ARG A 339 -25.60 -4.90 13.52
C ARG A 339 -24.55 -4.64 12.45
N VAL A 340 -24.79 -3.64 11.62
CA VAL A 340 -23.78 -3.18 10.65
C VAL A 340 -22.56 -2.71 11.43
N ARG A 341 -21.44 -3.41 11.27
CA ARG A 341 -20.16 -3.01 11.83
C ARG A 341 -19.48 -2.08 10.84
N VAL A 342 -18.87 -1.01 11.36
CA VAL A 342 -18.11 -0.05 10.55
C VAL A 342 -16.67 0.05 11.04
N LEU A 343 -15.79 0.43 10.14
CA LEU A 343 -14.39 0.77 10.47
C LEU A 343 -14.37 2.04 11.35
N PRO A 344 -13.30 2.25 12.13
CA PRO A 344 -13.08 3.53 12.80
C PRO A 344 -13.21 4.71 11.83
N ASP A 345 -13.84 5.78 12.24
CA ASP A 345 -14.11 6.97 11.43
C ASP A 345 -13.02 8.05 11.57
N ASN A 346 -12.07 7.85 12.46
CA ASN A 346 -10.94 8.74 12.66
C ASN A 346 -9.68 7.99 13.12
N ILE A 347 -8.52 8.63 12.91
CA ILE A 347 -7.21 8.04 13.22
C ILE A 347 -7.01 7.80 14.73
N ASN A 348 -7.57 8.65 15.62
CA ASN A 348 -7.35 8.51 17.07
C ASN A 348 -8.02 7.24 17.60
N ASP A 349 -9.24 6.94 17.16
CA ASP A 349 -9.91 5.69 17.52
C ASP A 349 -9.20 4.46 16.95
N ALA A 350 -8.70 4.56 15.72
CA ALA A 350 -7.91 3.48 15.13
C ALA A 350 -6.60 3.23 15.89
N ILE A 351 -5.88 4.28 16.31
CA ILE A 351 -4.68 4.18 17.16
C ILE A 351 -5.02 3.50 18.50
N LYS A 352 -6.13 3.90 19.13
CA LYS A 352 -6.57 3.31 20.40
C LYS A 352 -6.83 1.81 20.28
N LEU A 353 -7.58 1.40 19.24
CA LEU A 353 -7.89 -0.01 18.98
C LEU A 353 -6.63 -0.81 18.63
N PHE A 354 -5.73 -0.24 17.82
CA PHE A 354 -4.47 -0.85 17.46
C PHE A 354 -3.56 -1.08 18.68
N LYS A 355 -3.40 -0.07 19.54
CA LYS A 355 -2.60 -0.17 20.78
C LYS A 355 -3.14 -1.19 21.78
N ALA A 356 -4.45 -1.31 21.89
CA ALA A 356 -5.11 -2.21 22.84
C ALA A 356 -5.16 -3.67 22.35
N SER A 357 -4.74 -3.98 21.13
CA SER A 357 -4.91 -5.29 20.53
C SER A 357 -3.71 -6.22 20.81
N ASP A 358 -3.93 -7.27 21.57
CA ASP A 358 -2.98 -8.38 21.74
C ASP A 358 -2.72 -9.11 20.41
N PHE A 359 -3.72 -9.12 19.53
CA PHE A 359 -3.58 -9.72 18.22
C PHE A 359 -2.57 -8.95 17.36
N ILE A 360 -2.62 -7.62 17.36
CA ILE A 360 -1.63 -6.78 16.65
C ILE A 360 -0.23 -7.01 17.22
N SER A 361 -0.09 -7.05 18.54
CA SER A 361 1.18 -7.37 19.21
C SER A 361 1.76 -8.70 18.73
N LYS A 362 0.91 -9.72 18.59
CA LYS A 362 1.31 -11.05 18.10
C LYS A 362 1.77 -11.02 16.64
N ILE A 363 1.05 -10.34 15.74
CA ILE A 363 1.35 -10.39 14.30
C ILE A 363 2.45 -9.43 13.85
N LEU A 364 2.65 -8.29 14.54
CA LEU A 364 3.64 -7.27 14.16
C LEU A 364 4.85 -7.19 15.09
N HIS A 365 4.86 -7.88 16.19
CA HIS A 365 5.78 -7.74 17.32
C HIS A 365 5.45 -6.51 18.21
N PRO A 366 5.56 -6.61 19.57
CA PRO A 366 5.22 -5.50 20.49
C PRO A 366 5.97 -4.20 20.19
N ILE A 367 7.25 -4.27 19.88
CA ILE A 367 8.07 -3.10 19.55
C ILE A 367 7.52 -2.33 18.34
N ASN A 368 7.11 -3.05 17.30
CA ASN A 368 6.55 -2.42 16.10
C ASN A 368 5.15 -1.85 16.35
N GLN A 369 4.34 -2.51 17.17
CA GLN A 369 3.04 -1.98 17.59
C GLN A 369 3.21 -0.65 18.32
N GLU A 370 4.12 -0.58 19.29
CA GLU A 370 4.38 0.62 20.06
C GLU A 370 4.93 1.75 19.17
N LYS A 371 6.06 1.51 18.49
CA LYS A 371 6.68 2.47 17.58
C LYS A 371 5.69 3.01 16.56
N TYR A 372 4.93 2.14 15.90
CA TYR A 372 3.98 2.54 14.87
C TYR A 372 2.85 3.39 15.45
N ALA A 373 2.30 3.00 16.60
CA ALA A 373 1.24 3.75 17.27
C ALA A 373 1.71 5.15 17.73
N GLU A 374 2.91 5.26 18.29
CA GLU A 374 3.50 6.56 18.71
C GLU A 374 3.67 7.50 17.52
N TYR A 375 4.16 6.97 16.42
CA TYR A 375 4.34 7.76 15.20
C TYR A 375 3.04 8.22 14.58
N LYS A 376 2.03 7.36 14.56
CA LYS A 376 0.71 7.73 14.10
C LYS A 376 0.07 8.75 15.03
N GLN A 377 0.32 8.65 16.33
CA GLN A 377 -0.12 9.65 17.29
C GLN A 377 0.56 11.01 17.05
N ALA A 378 1.87 11.03 16.83
CA ALA A 378 2.61 12.26 16.53
C ALA A 378 2.10 12.94 15.25
N SER A 379 1.78 12.15 14.23
CA SER A 379 1.18 12.66 12.99
C SER A 379 -0.25 13.16 13.21
N ALA A 380 -1.05 12.42 13.97
CA ALA A 380 -2.42 12.81 14.33
C ALA A 380 -2.47 14.11 15.13
N ASP A 381 -1.53 14.30 16.05
CA ASP A 381 -1.47 15.51 16.90
C ASP A 381 -1.09 16.78 16.13
N ARG A 382 -0.40 16.63 15.00
CA ARG A 382 -0.07 17.73 14.08
C ARG A 382 -1.17 18.03 13.06
N SER A 383 -2.19 17.18 13.00
CA SER A 383 -3.30 17.25 12.06
C SER A 383 -4.59 17.62 12.80
N PRO A 384 -5.65 18.06 12.09
CA PRO A 384 -6.93 18.40 12.71
C PRO A 384 -7.55 17.15 13.32
N LYS A 385 -8.00 17.24 14.59
CA LYS A 385 -8.69 16.13 15.28
C LYS A 385 -10.08 15.86 14.69
N ALA A 386 -10.75 16.90 14.25
CA ALA A 386 -12.07 16.79 13.62
C ALA A 386 -11.95 16.97 12.10
N LEU A 387 -12.52 16.06 11.36
CA LEU A 387 -12.60 16.14 9.91
C LEU A 387 -13.69 17.15 9.53
N GLY A 388 -13.29 18.38 9.24
CA GLY A 388 -14.21 19.40 8.70
C GLY A 388 -14.47 19.20 7.21
N THR A 389 -15.09 20.19 6.59
CA THR A 389 -15.40 20.20 5.14
C THR A 389 -14.20 20.59 4.26
N ILE A 390 -13.13 21.14 4.85
CA ILE A 390 -11.92 21.58 4.13
C ILE A 390 -10.74 20.76 4.59
N ILE A 391 -9.93 20.28 3.63
CA ILE A 391 -8.67 19.60 3.90
C ILE A 391 -7.65 20.63 4.38
N LYS A 392 -6.99 20.33 5.51
CA LYS A 392 -6.01 21.23 6.11
C LYS A 392 -4.60 20.97 5.59
N PRO A 393 -3.75 22.01 5.46
CA PRO A 393 -2.35 21.83 5.04
C PRO A 393 -1.59 20.78 5.85
N SER A 394 -1.83 20.69 7.16
CA SER A 394 -1.21 19.67 8.01
C SER A 394 -1.56 18.24 7.62
N GLU A 395 -2.74 17.97 7.09
CA GLU A 395 -3.10 16.64 6.58
C GLU A 395 -2.27 16.28 5.35
N VAL A 396 -2.02 17.25 4.47
CA VAL A 396 -1.24 17.04 3.25
C VAL A 396 0.25 16.89 3.57
N LEU A 397 0.79 17.74 4.44
CA LEU A 397 2.21 17.73 4.78
C LEU A 397 2.63 16.50 5.60
N TYR A 398 1.75 16.01 6.47
CA TYR A 398 2.09 14.93 7.43
C TYR A 398 1.47 13.56 7.10
N HIS A 399 0.81 13.39 5.95
CA HIS A 399 0.24 12.09 5.58
C HIS A 399 1.30 11.02 5.30
N HIS A 400 2.49 11.43 4.86
CA HIS A 400 3.62 10.53 4.63
C HIS A 400 4.48 10.26 5.87
N GLU A 401 4.25 10.97 6.97
CA GLU A 401 5.03 10.70 8.18
C GLU A 401 4.70 9.30 8.67
N VAL A 402 5.73 8.45 8.76
CA VAL A 402 5.67 7.17 9.46
C VAL A 402 5.58 5.91 8.61
N THR A 403 6.10 5.90 7.48
CA THR A 403 6.32 4.64 6.79
C THR A 403 7.73 4.64 6.20
N ASN A 404 8.30 3.47 5.94
CA ASN A 404 9.51 3.36 5.12
C ASN A 404 9.37 4.11 3.77
N GLN A 405 8.19 4.60 3.44
CA GLN A 405 7.93 5.51 2.33
C GLN A 405 8.64 6.86 2.48
N VAL A 406 9.00 7.28 3.69
CA VAL A 406 9.81 8.51 3.89
C VAL A 406 11.16 8.40 3.19
N LEU A 407 11.74 7.20 3.09
CA LEU A 407 12.93 6.94 2.26
C LEU A 407 12.66 7.21 0.78
N TRP A 408 11.48 6.89 0.28
CA TRP A 408 11.11 7.01 -1.13
C TRP A 408 10.64 8.41 -1.52
N ASN A 409 10.19 9.21 -0.58
CA ASN A 409 9.72 10.59 -0.83
C ASN A 409 10.86 11.62 -0.87
N LYS A 410 12.07 11.23 -0.47
CA LYS A 410 13.25 12.10 -0.49
C LYS A 410 14.20 11.84 -1.65
N PHE A 411 13.92 10.84 -2.45
CA PHE A 411 14.60 10.54 -3.68
C PHE A 411 13.64 10.80 -4.85
#